data_c09219e56cc57ee45b28436690d2a0eb
#
_entry.id   c09219e56cc57ee45b28436690d2a0eb
#
_cell.length_a   1.000
_cell.length_b   1.000
_cell.length_c   1.000
_cell.angle_alpha   90.00
_cell.angle_beta   90.00
_cell.angle_gamma   90.00
#
_symmetry.space_group_name_H-M   'P 1'
#
loop_
_entity.id
_entity.type
_entity.pdbx_description
1 polymer ?
#
loop_
_entity_poly.entity_id
_entity_poly.type
_entity_poly.pdbx_seq_one_letter_code
_entity_poly.pdbx_strand_id
1 'polypeptide(L)'
;MPLTPRFHCPVPLVSGASVLLPPGAARHVQVLRMQPGAVITLFGATPLQFDGVSRRATGGEFEASVLEMGRSDVRVLVGRHHAVERESARRMHLAIGMPANERMDWLIEKATELGVAQVQALMTERTVVRLEGERARKKAEHWSSIAISSCEQCGRNQVPEVPQAMPMRQWLVGLEPAGTAGAGRLVLSFRDDARPLREVMLDATGSPTPVTLLSGPEGGLSATEEQWAMGRGFAPVSLGPRVLRSETAALVALTLLA
;
A
#
# COMPACT_ATOMS: atom_id res chain seq x y z
N MET A 1 23.87 13.33 -3.14
CA MET A 1 23.37 14.20 -2.06
C MET A 1 22.71 13.30 -1.02
N PRO A 2 22.92 13.49 0.28
CA PRO A 2 22.12 12.79 1.28
C PRO A 2 20.65 13.17 1.06
N LEU A 3 19.77 12.17 1.00
CA LEU A 3 18.34 12.40 0.89
C LEU A 3 17.87 13.17 2.13
N THR A 4 17.17 14.28 1.94
CA THR A 4 16.53 15.02 3.03
C THR A 4 15.56 14.09 3.76
N PRO A 5 15.60 13.99 5.10
CA PRO A 5 14.68 13.14 5.84
C PRO A 5 13.22 13.47 5.52
N ARG A 6 12.42 12.45 5.29
CA ARG A 6 11.02 12.56 4.87
C ARG A 6 10.11 12.12 6.01
N PHE A 7 9.00 12.81 6.19
CA PHE A 7 8.04 12.51 7.26
C PHE A 7 6.61 12.60 6.75
N HIS A 8 5.83 11.59 7.08
CA HIS A 8 4.40 11.56 6.79
C HIS A 8 3.65 12.56 7.67
N CYS A 9 2.93 13.48 7.03
CA CYS A 9 2.22 14.56 7.70
C CYS A 9 0.82 14.73 7.08
N PRO A 10 -0.18 13.91 7.48
CA PRO A 10 -1.52 13.87 6.89
C PRO A 10 -2.41 15.00 7.41
N VAL A 11 -1.87 16.23 7.40
CA VAL A 11 -2.62 17.45 7.74
C VAL A 11 -2.53 18.42 6.57
N PRO A 12 -3.43 19.40 6.47
CA PRO A 12 -3.31 20.45 5.46
C PRO A 12 -1.98 21.20 5.60
N LEU A 13 -1.20 21.26 4.50
CA LEU A 13 0.07 21.98 4.44
C LEU A 13 -0.08 23.18 3.52
N VAL A 14 0.33 24.35 4.01
CA VAL A 14 0.32 25.62 3.27
C VAL A 14 1.70 26.26 3.42
N SER A 15 2.34 26.62 2.30
CA SER A 15 3.63 27.31 2.32
C SER A 15 3.56 28.58 3.16
N GLY A 16 4.52 28.79 4.05
CA GLY A 16 4.58 29.87 5.02
C GLY A 16 3.83 29.62 6.33
N ALA A 17 3.03 28.54 6.43
CA ALA A 17 2.35 28.21 7.67
C ALA A 17 3.28 27.45 8.64
N SER A 18 3.03 27.63 9.94
CA SER A 18 3.66 26.84 11.01
C SER A 18 2.73 25.70 11.41
N VAL A 19 3.27 24.48 11.46
CA VAL A 19 2.51 23.26 11.74
C VAL A 19 3.19 22.45 12.85
N LEU A 20 2.40 21.86 13.73
CA LEU A 20 2.86 20.82 14.66
C LEU A 20 2.87 19.47 13.93
N LEU A 21 4.01 18.80 13.96
CA LEU A 21 4.11 17.47 13.36
C LEU A 21 3.20 16.46 14.11
N PRO A 22 2.60 15.51 13.40
CA PRO A 22 1.94 14.37 14.02
C PRO A 22 2.86 13.64 15.00
N PRO A 23 2.35 13.01 16.07
CA PRO A 23 3.18 12.39 17.11
C PRO A 23 4.23 11.41 16.58
N GLY A 24 3.90 10.61 15.57
CA GLY A 24 4.83 9.67 14.91
C GLY A 24 6.01 10.39 14.24
N ALA A 25 5.71 11.41 13.42
CA ALA A 25 6.72 12.23 12.76
C ALA A 25 7.57 13.01 13.75
N ALA A 26 6.95 13.64 14.78
CA ALA A 26 7.67 14.35 15.84
C ALA A 26 8.66 13.43 16.55
N ARG A 27 8.22 12.24 16.96
CA ARG A 27 9.08 11.24 17.60
C ARG A 27 10.24 10.83 16.68
N HIS A 28 9.99 10.63 15.37
CA HIS A 28 11.02 10.24 14.42
C HIS A 28 12.06 11.36 14.24
N VAL A 29 11.66 12.63 14.14
CA VAL A 29 12.55 13.80 14.13
C VAL A 29 13.43 13.84 15.38
N GLN A 30 12.85 13.56 16.56
CA GLN A 30 13.58 13.50 17.83
C GLN A 30 14.59 12.34 17.90
N VAL A 31 14.20 11.15 17.42
CA VAL A 31 15.11 9.97 17.32
C VAL A 31 16.31 10.27 16.43
N LEU A 32 16.11 10.98 15.33
CA LEU A 32 17.17 11.44 14.43
C LEU A 32 17.99 12.61 15.04
N ARG A 33 17.64 13.09 16.24
CA ARG A 33 18.34 14.19 16.95
C ARG A 33 18.46 15.45 16.10
N MET A 34 17.46 15.72 15.26
CA MET A 34 17.46 16.92 14.44
C MET A 34 17.39 18.17 15.32
N GLN A 35 17.88 19.29 14.81
CA GLN A 35 17.94 20.55 15.53
C GLN A 35 17.09 21.62 14.84
N PRO A 36 16.67 22.69 15.54
CA PRO A 36 16.07 23.86 14.91
C PRO A 36 16.94 24.34 13.74
N GLY A 37 16.29 24.69 12.61
CA GLY A 37 16.93 25.02 11.35
C GLY A 37 17.18 23.83 10.43
N ALA A 38 17.04 22.59 10.90
CA ALA A 38 17.17 21.40 10.04
C ALA A 38 16.05 21.38 8.99
N VAL A 39 16.45 21.06 7.74
CA VAL A 39 15.51 20.93 6.61
C VAL A 39 15.00 19.50 6.52
N ILE A 40 13.71 19.36 6.29
CA ILE A 40 13.00 18.09 6.15
C ILE A 40 12.03 18.15 4.97
N THR A 41 11.54 17.01 4.54
CA THR A 41 10.46 16.89 3.55
C THR A 41 9.19 16.38 4.24
N LEU A 42 8.05 17.02 3.98
CA LEU A 42 6.73 16.57 4.44
C LEU A 42 5.92 16.07 3.25
N PHE A 43 5.18 14.98 3.44
CA PHE A 43 4.31 14.41 2.41
C PHE A 43 3.02 13.82 3.01
N GLY A 44 2.08 13.42 2.16
CA GLY A 44 0.80 12.87 2.57
C GLY A 44 -0.21 13.93 3.02
N ALA A 45 0.04 15.19 2.66
CA ALA A 45 -0.87 16.29 2.99
C ALA A 45 -2.29 16.02 2.49
N THR A 46 -3.27 16.30 3.34
CA THR A 46 -4.67 16.29 2.92
C THR A 46 -4.93 17.48 2.00
N PRO A 47 -5.46 17.28 0.79
CA PRO A 47 -5.78 18.40 -0.10
C PRO A 47 -6.76 19.38 0.56
N LEU A 48 -6.46 20.67 0.48
CA LEU A 48 -7.34 21.72 1.03
C LEU A 48 -8.61 21.95 0.20
N GLN A 49 -8.63 21.49 -1.06
CA GLN A 49 -9.79 21.64 -1.95
C GLN A 49 -9.97 20.40 -2.82
N PHE A 50 -11.20 19.92 -2.86
CA PHE A 50 -11.67 18.93 -3.83
C PHE A 50 -12.21 19.71 -5.04
N ASP A 51 -11.52 19.68 -6.16
CA ASP A 51 -12.02 20.26 -7.43
C ASP A 51 -12.99 19.33 -8.18
N GLY A 52 -13.39 18.25 -7.58
CA GLY A 52 -14.36 17.28 -8.13
C GLY A 52 -13.88 16.45 -9.33
N VAL A 53 -12.73 16.78 -9.93
CA VAL A 53 -12.28 16.19 -11.20
C VAL A 53 -11.04 15.30 -11.07
N SER A 54 -10.12 15.55 -10.16
CA SER A 54 -8.91 14.72 -10.05
C SER A 54 -8.75 14.09 -8.68
N ARG A 55 -9.22 12.85 -8.55
CA ARG A 55 -8.88 11.95 -7.44
C ARG A 55 -7.38 11.57 -7.39
N ARG A 56 -6.53 12.19 -8.20
CA ARG A 56 -5.11 11.88 -8.34
C ARG A 56 -4.18 12.99 -7.87
N ALA A 57 -4.68 14.06 -7.32
CA ALA A 57 -3.82 15.07 -6.71
C ALA A 57 -3.28 14.51 -5.40
N THR A 58 -2.11 13.93 -5.42
CA THR A 58 -1.42 13.40 -4.24
C THR A 58 -0.88 14.49 -3.33
N GLY A 59 -1.08 15.75 -3.66
CA GLY A 59 -0.57 16.88 -2.92
C GLY A 59 0.96 17.09 -3.06
N GLY A 60 1.70 16.22 -3.73
CA GLY A 60 3.15 16.33 -3.85
C GLY A 60 3.89 16.26 -2.51
N GLU A 61 4.99 16.98 -2.40
CA GLU A 61 5.79 17.07 -1.18
C GLU A 61 6.17 18.52 -0.87
N PHE A 62 6.43 18.83 0.40
CA PHE A 62 6.80 20.15 0.87
C PHE A 62 8.18 20.12 1.53
N GLU A 63 9.01 21.08 1.23
CA GLU A 63 10.14 21.41 2.11
C GLU A 63 9.57 21.95 3.44
N ALA A 64 10.28 21.70 4.51
CA ALA A 64 9.97 22.32 5.79
C ALA A 64 11.25 22.49 6.61
N SER A 65 11.25 23.44 7.53
CA SER A 65 12.34 23.66 8.49
C SER A 65 11.85 23.50 9.89
N VAL A 66 12.62 22.79 10.71
CA VAL A 66 12.33 22.66 12.15
C VAL A 66 12.47 24.02 12.81
N LEU A 67 11.41 24.52 13.45
CA LEU A 67 11.42 25.77 14.21
C LEU A 67 11.74 25.53 15.68
N GLU A 68 11.02 24.60 16.29
CA GLU A 68 11.07 24.34 17.71
C GLU A 68 11.03 22.83 18.00
N MET A 69 11.81 22.43 18.99
CA MET A 69 11.87 21.06 19.50
C MET A 69 11.39 21.05 20.96
N GLY A 70 10.15 20.65 21.19
CA GLY A 70 9.64 20.42 22.53
C GLY A 70 9.99 19.03 23.05
N ARG A 71 9.52 18.70 24.25
CA ARG A 71 9.75 17.39 24.89
C ARG A 71 9.07 16.24 24.10
N SER A 72 7.89 16.48 23.55
CA SER A 72 7.07 15.49 22.84
C SER A 72 6.52 15.99 21.51
N ASP A 73 6.77 17.22 21.16
CA ASP A 73 6.25 17.91 19.99
C ASP A 73 7.37 18.57 19.19
N VAL A 74 7.12 18.75 17.90
CA VAL A 74 8.03 19.43 16.98
C VAL A 74 7.20 20.36 16.11
N ARG A 75 7.59 21.64 16.08
CA ARG A 75 6.98 22.65 15.23
C ARG A 75 7.87 22.91 14.02
N VAL A 76 7.27 22.99 12.86
CA VAL A 76 7.96 23.24 11.59
C VAL A 76 7.34 24.38 10.83
N LEU A 77 8.14 25.09 10.05
CA LEU A 77 7.71 26.04 9.03
C LEU A 77 7.60 25.32 7.70
N VAL A 78 6.43 25.31 7.10
CA VAL A 78 6.19 24.72 5.78
C VAL A 78 6.78 25.65 4.72
N GLY A 79 7.70 25.14 3.94
CA GLY A 79 8.39 25.84 2.87
C GLY A 79 7.75 25.64 1.51
N ARG A 80 8.61 25.46 0.50
CA ARG A 80 8.21 25.32 -0.90
C ARG A 80 7.48 24.00 -1.15
N HIS A 81 6.39 24.07 -1.93
CA HIS A 81 5.73 22.88 -2.49
C HIS A 81 6.44 22.39 -3.76
N HIS A 82 6.58 21.09 -3.88
CA HIS A 82 7.08 20.38 -5.04
C HIS A 82 6.01 19.41 -5.55
N ALA A 83 5.54 19.63 -6.79
CA ALA A 83 4.55 18.77 -7.44
C ALA A 83 5.22 17.51 -8.00
N VAL A 84 5.83 16.70 -7.12
CA VAL A 84 6.53 15.47 -7.47
C VAL A 84 5.69 14.28 -7.09
N GLU A 85 5.47 13.38 -8.05
CA GLU A 85 4.77 12.11 -7.85
C GLU A 85 5.61 10.95 -8.34
N ARG A 86 5.61 9.86 -7.53
CA ARG A 86 6.37 8.63 -7.82
C ARG A 86 5.45 7.40 -7.77
N GLU A 87 4.16 7.62 -7.93
CA GLU A 87 3.18 6.54 -7.89
C GLU A 87 3.18 5.75 -9.21
N SER A 88 2.87 4.45 -9.11
CA SER A 88 2.65 3.62 -10.30
C SER A 88 1.51 4.20 -11.16
N ALA A 89 1.67 4.13 -12.48
CA ALA A 89 0.62 4.52 -13.42
C ALA A 89 -0.65 3.68 -13.26
N ARG A 90 -0.50 2.43 -12.81
CA ARG A 90 -1.61 1.52 -12.52
C ARG A 90 -1.90 1.46 -11.02
N ARG A 91 -3.16 1.63 -10.64
CA ARG A 91 -3.59 1.42 -9.26
C ARG A 91 -3.68 -0.08 -8.97
N MET A 92 -2.81 -0.59 -8.12
CA MET A 92 -2.71 -2.00 -7.76
C MET A 92 -3.25 -2.25 -6.36
N HIS A 93 -4.14 -3.23 -6.21
CA HIS A 93 -4.63 -3.70 -4.93
C HIS A 93 -4.17 -5.15 -4.74
N LEU A 94 -3.52 -5.43 -3.62
CA LEU A 94 -3.10 -6.78 -3.23
C LEU A 94 -4.05 -7.31 -2.16
N ALA A 95 -4.76 -8.39 -2.45
CA ALA A 95 -5.49 -9.18 -1.49
C ALA A 95 -4.70 -10.48 -1.24
N ILE A 96 -4.31 -10.75 0.00
CA ILE A 96 -3.42 -11.88 0.29
C ILE A 96 -3.87 -12.67 1.51
N GLY A 97 -3.97 -14.00 1.36
CA GLY A 97 -4.04 -14.90 2.48
C GLY A 97 -2.81 -14.69 3.36
N MET A 98 -3.03 -14.27 4.62
CA MET A 98 -1.95 -13.85 5.51
C MET A 98 -0.86 -14.91 5.62
N PRO A 99 0.38 -14.61 5.21
CA PRO A 99 1.52 -15.47 5.51
C PRO A 99 1.80 -15.49 7.01
N ALA A 100 2.47 -16.55 7.47
CA ALA A 100 2.79 -16.72 8.88
C ALA A 100 3.89 -15.75 9.34
N ASN A 101 3.81 -15.36 10.62
CA ASN A 101 4.85 -14.59 11.32
C ASN A 101 5.17 -13.22 10.72
N GLU A 102 6.45 -12.83 10.75
CA GLU A 102 6.98 -11.54 10.30
C GLU A 102 6.97 -11.34 8.78
N ARG A 103 6.62 -12.38 8.01
CA ARG A 103 6.58 -12.29 6.54
C ARG A 103 5.56 -11.28 6.05
N MET A 104 4.45 -11.10 6.78
CA MET A 104 3.47 -10.08 6.43
C MET A 104 4.03 -8.67 6.60
N ASP A 105 4.83 -8.42 7.63
CA ASP A 105 5.49 -7.14 7.88
C ASP A 105 6.44 -6.79 6.72
N TRP A 106 7.29 -7.75 6.32
CA TRP A 106 8.18 -7.63 5.17
C TRP A 106 7.43 -7.46 3.85
N LEU A 107 6.32 -8.18 3.65
CA LEU A 107 5.49 -8.05 2.46
C LEU A 107 4.89 -6.64 2.34
N ILE A 108 4.36 -6.08 3.43
CA ILE A 108 3.83 -4.70 3.44
C ILE A 108 4.90 -3.69 3.06
N GLU A 109 6.10 -3.83 3.64
CA GLU A 109 7.24 -2.98 3.32
C GLU A 109 7.53 -3.01 1.81
N LYS A 110 7.76 -4.19 1.23
CA LYS A 110 8.15 -4.32 -0.17
C LYS A 110 6.99 -4.04 -1.15
N ALA A 111 5.77 -4.39 -0.82
CA ALA A 111 4.61 -4.04 -1.64
C ALA A 111 4.41 -2.51 -1.69
N THR A 112 4.70 -1.81 -0.58
CA THR A 112 4.70 -0.34 -0.55
C THR A 112 5.76 0.24 -1.48
N GLU A 113 6.99 -0.25 -1.42
CA GLU A 113 8.07 0.16 -2.33
C GLU A 113 7.71 -0.05 -3.80
N LEU A 114 6.97 -1.12 -4.12
CA LEU A 114 6.53 -1.47 -5.47
C LEU A 114 5.27 -0.72 -5.93
N GLY A 115 4.75 0.22 -5.15
CA GLY A 115 3.68 1.10 -5.60
C GLY A 115 2.26 0.56 -5.36
N VAL A 116 2.06 -0.46 -4.51
CA VAL A 116 0.71 -0.92 -4.17
C VAL A 116 -0.13 0.21 -3.57
N ALA A 117 -1.42 0.28 -3.94
CA ALA A 117 -2.33 1.28 -3.41
C ALA A 117 -3.12 0.77 -2.19
N GLN A 118 -3.29 -0.56 -2.07
CA GLN A 118 -3.96 -1.19 -0.94
C GLN A 118 -3.43 -2.61 -0.73
N VAL A 119 -3.27 -3.00 0.54
CA VAL A 119 -2.98 -4.39 0.91
C VAL A 119 -4.07 -4.88 1.85
N GLN A 120 -4.91 -5.79 1.37
CA GLN A 120 -5.96 -6.44 2.15
C GLN A 120 -5.48 -7.80 2.65
N ALA A 121 -5.24 -7.90 3.94
CA ALA A 121 -4.96 -9.17 4.60
C ALA A 121 -6.23 -10.02 4.70
N LEU A 122 -6.15 -11.30 4.29
CA LEU A 122 -7.28 -12.22 4.26
C LEU A 122 -7.05 -13.42 5.18
N MET A 123 -8.09 -13.81 5.88
CA MET A 123 -8.16 -15.10 6.55
C MET A 123 -8.79 -16.12 5.60
N THR A 124 -7.97 -17.06 5.12
CA THR A 124 -8.36 -18.16 4.23
C THR A 124 -8.45 -19.47 5.02
N GLU A 125 -8.88 -20.54 4.38
CA GLU A 125 -8.95 -21.88 5.02
C GLU A 125 -7.58 -22.32 5.56
N ARG A 126 -6.51 -22.03 4.80
CA ARG A 126 -5.14 -22.46 5.12
C ARG A 126 -4.29 -21.40 5.82
N THR A 127 -4.89 -20.28 6.18
CA THR A 127 -4.22 -19.26 7.00
C THR A 127 -4.12 -19.76 8.45
N VAL A 128 -2.90 -19.77 8.99
CA VAL A 128 -2.63 -20.21 10.37
C VAL A 128 -3.07 -19.16 11.39
N VAL A 129 -2.84 -17.89 11.08
CA VAL A 129 -3.13 -16.75 11.98
C VAL A 129 -4.59 -16.33 11.85
N ARG A 130 -5.29 -16.25 12.98
CA ARG A 130 -6.65 -15.69 13.06
C ARG A 130 -6.60 -14.36 13.81
N LEU A 131 -7.13 -13.31 13.18
CA LEU A 131 -7.16 -11.96 13.74
C LEU A 131 -8.60 -11.48 13.83
N GLU A 132 -9.02 -11.13 15.05
CA GLU A 132 -10.38 -10.64 15.32
C GLU A 132 -10.34 -9.48 16.33
N GLY A 133 -11.35 -8.63 16.29
CA GLY A 133 -11.53 -7.55 17.24
C GLY A 133 -10.32 -6.66 17.42
N GLU A 134 -9.94 -6.43 18.65
CA GLU A 134 -8.81 -5.55 19.03
C GLU A 134 -7.46 -6.01 18.47
N ARG A 135 -7.24 -7.32 18.33
CA ARG A 135 -6.00 -7.85 17.74
C ARG A 135 -5.89 -7.53 16.26
N ALA A 136 -7.00 -7.62 15.51
CA ALA A 136 -7.05 -7.25 14.09
C ALA A 136 -6.77 -5.75 13.92
N ARG A 137 -7.38 -4.90 14.77
CA ARG A 137 -7.15 -3.45 14.78
C ARG A 137 -5.68 -3.10 15.03
N LYS A 138 -5.10 -3.61 16.11
CA LYS A 138 -3.69 -3.35 16.45
C LYS A 138 -2.73 -3.82 15.37
N LYS A 139 -3.02 -4.95 14.72
CA LYS A 139 -2.16 -5.45 13.64
C LYS A 139 -2.28 -4.59 12.38
N ALA A 140 -3.46 -4.10 12.04
CA ALA A 140 -3.63 -3.15 10.93
C ALA A 140 -2.91 -1.82 11.19
N GLU A 141 -2.97 -1.29 12.41
CA GLU A 141 -2.21 -0.09 12.83
C GLU A 141 -0.70 -0.31 12.72
N HIS A 142 -0.21 -1.46 13.15
CA HIS A 142 1.20 -1.84 13.01
C HIS A 142 1.62 -1.89 11.52
N TRP A 143 0.85 -2.55 10.67
CA TRP A 143 1.12 -2.62 9.23
C TRP A 143 1.04 -1.25 8.54
N SER A 144 0.10 -0.41 8.94
CA SER A 144 0.02 0.97 8.46
C SER A 144 1.28 1.78 8.84
N SER A 145 1.83 1.55 10.03
CA SER A 145 3.10 2.18 10.45
C SER A 145 4.28 1.72 9.60
N ILE A 146 4.32 0.44 9.22
CA ILE A 146 5.34 -0.09 8.28
C ILE A 146 5.20 0.58 6.91
N ALA A 147 3.97 0.68 6.38
CA ALA A 147 3.71 1.33 5.10
C ALA A 147 4.14 2.81 5.11
N ILE A 148 3.90 3.55 6.21
CA ILE A 148 4.37 4.92 6.39
C ILE A 148 5.90 4.98 6.33
N SER A 149 6.59 4.17 7.13
CA SER A 149 8.06 4.14 7.14
C SER A 149 8.64 3.78 5.77
N SER A 150 8.00 2.87 5.04
CA SER A 150 8.40 2.52 3.68
C SER A 150 8.22 3.69 2.71
N CYS A 151 7.13 4.47 2.81
CA CYS A 151 6.94 5.68 2.02
C CYS A 151 7.97 6.76 2.36
N GLU A 152 8.34 6.91 3.65
CA GLU A 152 9.41 7.80 4.08
C GLU A 152 10.74 7.45 3.43
N GLN A 153 11.04 6.15 3.31
CA GLN A 153 12.28 5.65 2.71
C GLN A 153 12.25 5.67 1.18
N CYS A 154 11.19 5.15 0.52
CA CYS A 154 11.16 4.98 -0.94
C CYS A 154 10.75 6.23 -1.71
N GLY A 155 10.27 7.26 -1.04
CA GLY A 155 9.92 8.55 -1.65
C GLY A 155 8.48 8.67 -2.15
N ARG A 156 7.61 7.69 -1.90
CA ARG A 156 6.19 7.79 -2.25
C ARG A 156 5.49 8.86 -1.42
N ASN A 157 4.49 9.50 -2.01
CA ASN A 157 3.67 10.52 -1.36
C ASN A 157 2.28 9.98 -0.94
N GLN A 158 1.90 8.80 -1.43
CA GLN A 158 0.67 8.11 -1.04
C GLN A 158 1.01 6.88 -0.20
N VAL A 159 0.54 6.88 1.05
CA VAL A 159 0.62 5.70 1.92
C VAL A 159 -0.46 4.72 1.47
N PRO A 160 -0.14 3.45 1.19
CA PRO A 160 -1.14 2.47 0.82
C PRO A 160 -2.12 2.20 1.98
N GLU A 161 -3.36 1.94 1.63
CA GLU A 161 -4.36 1.53 2.61
C GLU A 161 -4.07 0.10 3.11
N VAL A 162 -4.11 -0.09 4.43
CA VAL A 162 -3.96 -1.42 5.05
C VAL A 162 -5.15 -1.67 5.99
N PRO A 163 -6.31 -2.08 5.46
CA PRO A 163 -7.49 -2.36 6.26
C PRO A 163 -7.27 -3.53 7.23
N GLN A 164 -8.16 -3.64 8.20
CA GLN A 164 -8.17 -4.79 9.10
C GLN A 164 -8.31 -6.11 8.32
N ALA A 165 -7.64 -7.15 8.82
CA ALA A 165 -7.78 -8.49 8.27
C ALA A 165 -9.23 -8.97 8.36
N MET A 166 -9.71 -9.65 7.32
CA MET A 166 -11.08 -10.17 7.28
C MET A 166 -11.15 -11.54 6.59
N PRO A 167 -12.23 -12.31 6.82
CA PRO A 167 -12.45 -13.56 6.09
C PRO A 167 -12.53 -13.34 4.58
N MET A 168 -11.81 -14.17 3.80
CA MET A 168 -11.79 -14.07 2.34
C MET A 168 -13.19 -14.10 1.72
N ARG A 169 -14.07 -14.96 2.23
CA ARG A 169 -15.46 -15.04 1.74
C ARG A 169 -16.23 -13.73 1.93
N GLN A 170 -16.07 -13.09 3.09
CA GLN A 170 -16.70 -11.79 3.36
C GLN A 170 -16.16 -10.70 2.44
N TRP A 171 -14.85 -10.68 2.23
CA TRP A 171 -14.21 -9.74 1.31
C TRP A 171 -14.72 -9.91 -0.12
N LEU A 172 -14.79 -11.15 -0.63
CA LEU A 172 -15.30 -11.44 -1.97
C LEU A 172 -16.76 -10.98 -2.16
N VAL A 173 -17.61 -11.17 -1.14
CA VAL A 173 -19.01 -10.71 -1.18
C VAL A 173 -19.10 -9.19 -1.27
N GLY A 174 -18.21 -8.46 -0.59
CA GLY A 174 -18.16 -6.99 -0.60
C GLY A 174 -17.60 -6.37 -1.86
N LEU A 175 -17.05 -7.16 -2.79
CA LEU A 175 -16.55 -6.63 -4.07
C LEU A 175 -17.71 -6.23 -4.98
N GLU A 176 -17.56 -5.09 -5.66
CA GLU A 176 -18.48 -4.68 -6.73
C GLU A 176 -18.63 -5.79 -7.78
N PRO A 177 -19.76 -5.90 -8.49
CA PRO A 177 -19.93 -6.85 -9.57
C PRO A 177 -18.80 -6.75 -10.60
N ALA A 178 -18.39 -7.88 -11.19
CA ALA A 178 -17.36 -7.91 -12.23
C ALA A 178 -17.81 -7.04 -13.43
N GLY A 179 -16.89 -6.24 -13.95
CA GLY A 179 -17.15 -5.39 -15.14
C GLY A 179 -17.69 -3.99 -14.86
N THR A 180 -18.11 -3.66 -13.63
CA THR A 180 -18.65 -2.32 -13.32
C THR A 180 -17.60 -1.21 -13.26
N ALA A 181 -16.33 -1.54 -13.07
CA ALA A 181 -15.28 -0.54 -12.87
C ALA A 181 -14.09 -0.65 -13.84
N GLY A 182 -14.15 -1.48 -14.88
CA GLY A 182 -13.00 -1.70 -15.77
C GLY A 182 -11.75 -2.25 -15.05
N ALA A 183 -11.88 -2.68 -13.78
CA ALA A 183 -10.76 -3.17 -13.00
C ALA A 183 -10.49 -4.65 -13.31
N GLY A 184 -9.24 -4.97 -13.62
CA GLY A 184 -8.77 -6.35 -13.76
C GLY A 184 -8.78 -7.06 -12.41
N ARG A 185 -9.21 -8.32 -12.38
CA ARG A 185 -9.13 -9.20 -11.21
C ARG A 185 -8.34 -10.44 -11.54
N LEU A 186 -7.25 -10.66 -10.86
CA LEU A 186 -6.33 -11.75 -11.11
C LEU A 186 -6.13 -12.55 -9.82
N VAL A 187 -6.10 -13.88 -9.95
CA VAL A 187 -5.76 -14.77 -8.83
C VAL A 187 -4.54 -15.62 -9.20
N LEU A 188 -3.52 -15.61 -8.34
CA LEU A 188 -2.37 -16.49 -8.52
C LEU A 188 -2.78 -17.93 -8.27
N SER A 189 -2.58 -18.79 -9.26
CA SER A 189 -3.06 -20.15 -9.26
C SER A 189 -2.07 -21.12 -9.95
N PHE A 190 -2.11 -22.38 -9.52
CA PHE A 190 -1.41 -23.52 -10.15
C PHE A 190 -2.33 -24.35 -11.04
N ARG A 191 -3.51 -23.90 -11.35
CA ARG A 191 -4.45 -24.57 -12.26
C ARG A 191 -3.86 -24.70 -13.66
N ASP A 192 -4.21 -25.77 -14.35
CA ASP A 192 -3.75 -26.02 -15.74
C ASP A 192 -4.26 -24.97 -16.72
N ASP A 193 -5.39 -24.33 -16.42
CA ASP A 193 -5.99 -23.25 -17.24
C ASP A 193 -5.49 -21.85 -16.85
N ALA A 194 -4.56 -21.73 -15.88
CA ALA A 194 -3.97 -20.45 -15.49
C ALA A 194 -3.05 -19.90 -16.58
N ARG A 195 -3.37 -18.71 -17.09
CA ARG A 195 -2.56 -18.06 -18.13
C ARG A 195 -1.30 -17.43 -17.51
N PRO A 196 -0.15 -17.44 -18.21
CA PRO A 196 1.03 -16.70 -17.77
C PRO A 196 0.69 -15.22 -17.58
N LEU A 197 1.02 -14.65 -16.40
CA LEU A 197 0.71 -13.26 -16.07
C LEU A 197 1.25 -12.29 -17.10
N ARG A 198 2.45 -12.55 -17.67
CA ARG A 198 3.06 -11.73 -18.72
C ARG A 198 2.21 -11.63 -19.98
N GLU A 199 1.56 -12.71 -20.39
CA GLU A 199 0.68 -12.74 -21.56
C GLU A 199 -0.58 -11.92 -21.32
N VAL A 200 -1.19 -12.06 -20.13
CA VAL A 200 -2.36 -11.26 -19.75
C VAL A 200 -2.05 -9.77 -19.77
N MET A 201 -0.83 -9.39 -19.41
CA MET A 201 -0.38 -8.00 -19.45
C MET A 201 -0.17 -7.47 -20.87
N LEU A 202 0.31 -8.29 -21.79
CA LEU A 202 0.51 -7.91 -23.18
C LEU A 202 -0.82 -7.72 -23.94
N ASP A 203 -1.86 -8.44 -23.56
CA ASP A 203 -3.20 -8.29 -24.14
C ASP A 203 -3.91 -7.00 -23.68
N ALA A 204 -3.47 -6.42 -22.57
CA ALA A 204 -4.03 -5.19 -22.00
C ALA A 204 -3.51 -3.94 -22.75
N THR A 205 -3.97 -3.74 -23.98
CA THR A 205 -3.66 -2.54 -24.78
C THR A 205 -4.55 -1.38 -24.32
N GLY A 206 -3.94 -0.28 -23.82
CA GLY A 206 -4.67 0.93 -23.45
C GLY A 206 -4.19 1.56 -22.14
N SER A 207 -5.00 2.48 -21.63
CA SER A 207 -4.72 3.17 -20.35
C SER A 207 -4.64 2.16 -19.20
N PRO A 208 -3.70 2.29 -18.25
CA PRO A 208 -3.52 1.34 -17.15
C PRO A 208 -4.77 1.30 -16.27
N THR A 209 -5.55 0.22 -16.42
CA THR A 209 -6.74 -0.02 -15.59
C THR A 209 -6.32 -0.51 -14.20
N PRO A 210 -7.07 -0.16 -13.14
CA PRO A 210 -6.84 -0.71 -11.81
C PRO A 210 -6.85 -2.25 -11.83
N VAL A 211 -5.99 -2.87 -11.02
CA VAL A 211 -5.91 -4.33 -10.90
C VAL A 211 -6.00 -4.75 -9.44
N THR A 212 -6.81 -5.75 -9.16
CA THR A 212 -6.83 -6.46 -7.88
C THR A 212 -6.18 -7.83 -8.06
N LEU A 213 -5.06 -8.04 -7.39
CA LEU A 213 -4.35 -9.31 -7.34
C LEU A 213 -4.73 -10.07 -6.08
N LEU A 214 -5.21 -11.29 -6.22
CA LEU A 214 -5.47 -12.22 -5.11
C LEU A 214 -4.36 -13.28 -5.06
N SER A 215 -3.76 -13.47 -3.89
CA SER A 215 -2.76 -14.50 -3.62
C SER A 215 -3.10 -15.29 -2.36
N GLY A 216 -2.85 -16.60 -2.35
CA GLY A 216 -3.03 -17.44 -1.17
C GLY A 216 -1.90 -17.30 -0.16
N PRO A 217 -2.07 -17.88 1.07
CA PRO A 217 -1.00 -18.05 2.05
C PRO A 217 0.00 -19.12 1.58
N GLU A 218 0.93 -19.55 2.44
CA GLU A 218 1.93 -20.59 2.10
C GLU A 218 1.30 -21.91 1.60
N GLY A 219 0.15 -22.26 2.14
CA GLY A 219 -0.61 -23.45 1.69
C GLY A 219 -1.43 -23.24 0.43
N GLY A 220 -1.40 -22.04 -0.17
CA GLY A 220 -2.26 -21.66 -1.29
C GLY A 220 -3.73 -21.47 -0.90
N LEU A 221 -4.57 -21.18 -1.86
CA LEU A 221 -6.02 -21.20 -1.71
C LEU A 221 -6.55 -22.63 -1.83
N SER A 222 -7.69 -22.93 -1.23
CA SER A 222 -8.39 -24.19 -1.51
C SER A 222 -9.10 -24.11 -2.89
N ALA A 223 -9.43 -25.27 -3.46
CA ALA A 223 -10.19 -25.31 -4.73
C ALA A 223 -11.51 -24.56 -4.62
N THR A 224 -12.18 -24.64 -3.48
CA THR A 224 -13.42 -23.91 -3.18
C THR A 224 -13.21 -22.41 -3.16
N GLU A 225 -12.14 -21.94 -2.52
CA GLU A 225 -11.76 -20.51 -2.47
C GLU A 225 -11.43 -19.96 -3.84
N GLU A 226 -10.69 -20.71 -4.67
CA GLU A 226 -10.42 -20.32 -6.05
C GLU A 226 -11.71 -20.24 -6.87
N GLN A 227 -12.62 -21.20 -6.71
CA GLN A 227 -13.94 -21.16 -7.38
C GLN A 227 -14.75 -19.93 -6.96
N TRP A 228 -14.76 -19.57 -5.68
CA TRP A 228 -15.43 -18.35 -5.22
C TRP A 228 -14.81 -17.10 -5.85
N ALA A 229 -13.48 -17.03 -5.93
CA ALA A 229 -12.79 -15.91 -6.57
C ALA A 229 -13.15 -15.82 -8.07
N MET A 230 -13.11 -16.95 -8.80
CA MET A 230 -13.52 -16.98 -10.21
C MET A 230 -14.98 -16.57 -10.42
N GLY A 231 -15.89 -17.00 -9.52
CA GLY A 231 -17.27 -16.56 -9.50
C GLY A 231 -17.46 -15.05 -9.27
N ARG A 232 -16.42 -14.37 -8.80
CA ARG A 232 -16.32 -12.90 -8.65
C ARG A 232 -15.50 -12.23 -9.74
N GLY A 233 -15.21 -12.93 -10.83
CA GLY A 233 -14.53 -12.40 -12.02
C GLY A 233 -13.00 -12.38 -11.90
N PHE A 234 -12.41 -13.12 -10.97
CA PHE A 234 -10.95 -13.30 -10.95
C PHE A 234 -10.53 -14.29 -12.04
N ALA A 235 -9.58 -13.88 -12.89
CA ALA A 235 -8.94 -14.74 -13.86
C ALA A 235 -7.72 -15.42 -13.23
N PRO A 236 -7.57 -16.77 -13.35
CA PRO A 236 -6.42 -17.47 -12.86
C PRO A 236 -5.18 -17.13 -13.68
N VAL A 237 -4.08 -16.77 -13.00
CA VAL A 237 -2.80 -16.43 -13.62
C VAL A 237 -1.65 -17.16 -12.93
N SER A 238 -0.61 -17.45 -13.71
CA SER A 238 0.58 -18.19 -13.31
C SER A 238 1.84 -17.32 -13.41
N LEU A 239 2.79 -17.55 -12.51
CA LEU A 239 4.14 -16.95 -12.54
C LEU A 239 5.20 -17.93 -13.09
N GLY A 240 4.77 -19.01 -13.71
CA GLY A 240 5.63 -20.04 -14.27
C GLY A 240 5.67 -21.32 -13.43
N PRO A 241 6.58 -22.28 -13.77
CA PRO A 241 6.52 -23.66 -13.27
C PRO A 241 7.04 -23.84 -11.84
N ARG A 242 7.63 -22.82 -11.23
CA ARG A 242 8.20 -22.93 -9.87
C ARG A 242 7.19 -22.52 -8.81
N VAL A 243 7.15 -23.26 -7.72
CA VAL A 243 6.44 -22.86 -6.51
C VAL A 243 7.26 -21.76 -5.81
N LEU A 244 6.69 -20.57 -5.75
CA LEU A 244 7.25 -19.44 -5.02
C LEU A 244 6.63 -19.37 -3.61
N ARG A 245 7.34 -18.83 -2.66
CA ARG A 245 6.74 -18.46 -1.37
C ARG A 245 5.65 -17.41 -1.59
N SER A 246 4.62 -17.39 -0.74
CA SER A 246 3.46 -16.51 -0.88
C SER A 246 3.84 -15.04 -1.03
N GLU A 247 4.74 -14.56 -0.18
CA GLU A 247 5.26 -13.19 -0.24
C GLU A 247 6.05 -12.92 -1.52
N THR A 248 6.87 -13.88 -1.97
CA THR A 248 7.64 -13.76 -3.22
C THR A 248 6.72 -13.71 -4.43
N ALA A 249 5.71 -14.57 -4.48
CA ALA A 249 4.74 -14.62 -5.58
C ALA A 249 3.98 -13.29 -5.71
N ALA A 250 3.51 -12.74 -4.58
CA ALA A 250 2.82 -11.46 -4.54
C ALA A 250 3.71 -10.32 -5.08
N LEU A 251 4.97 -10.23 -4.63
CA LEU A 251 5.89 -9.16 -5.05
C LEU A 251 6.30 -9.27 -6.52
N VAL A 252 6.57 -10.49 -7.02
CA VAL A 252 6.84 -10.72 -8.43
C VAL A 252 5.65 -10.28 -9.29
N ALA A 253 4.43 -10.64 -8.89
CA ALA A 253 3.24 -10.22 -9.60
C ALA A 253 3.04 -8.70 -9.57
N LEU A 254 3.23 -8.04 -8.42
CA LEU A 254 3.16 -6.58 -8.33
C LEU A 254 4.19 -5.90 -9.25
N THR A 255 5.43 -6.40 -9.30
CA THR A 255 6.48 -5.87 -10.18
C THR A 255 6.11 -5.98 -11.67
N LEU A 256 5.43 -7.07 -12.06
CA LEU A 256 4.99 -7.27 -13.44
C LEU A 256 3.76 -6.42 -13.78
N LEU A 257 2.98 -6.00 -12.79
CA LEU A 257 1.77 -5.20 -12.94
C LEU A 257 2.03 -3.69 -12.91
N ALA A 258 3.13 -3.25 -12.26
CA ALA A 258 3.55 -1.85 -12.15
C ALA A 258 4.03 -1.31 -13.52
#